data_3e6750c77502120c675bddfe1c856fb8
#
_entry.id   3e6750c77502120c675bddfe1c856fb8
#
_cell.length_a   1.000
_cell.length_b   1.000
_cell.length_c   1.000
_cell.angle_alpha   90.00
_cell.angle_beta   90.00
_cell.angle_gamma   90.00
#
_symmetry.space_group_name_H-M   'P 1'
#
loop_
_entity.id
_entity.type
_entity.pdbx_description
1 polymer ?
#
loop_
_entity_poly.entity_id
_entity_poly.type
_entity_poly.pdbx_seq_one_letter_code
_entity_poly.pdbx_strand_id
1 'polypeptide(L)'
;MVIIIGFIIIMGGTLGGFILAEGQIMDLIHKAEIVTILGMLFGCAIIMAPVSVLQGISSGLMNILKGAPYKKEDYEDLFKMMYELFQLGRRNGMIALEEHVMNPDGSSLFKKYDKFHSNSRAVDFFCDGLRPLVDGRLKPEQIGPLMDSGVKHIEHEKHAPVHVLHLVADSMPAFGIVAAVMGIINTMRFLSDTEKVGAMIAAALSGTFLGIFLSYGVINPLAVNLHFYNDGESTYLKVIKASVVAFALGLPPLVACEIGRREIEHRFQPSASDLETMLKTAK
;
A
#
# COMPACT_ATOMS: atom_id res chain seq x y z
N MET A 1 4.89 12.78 4.48
CA MET A 1 5.84 13.59 5.31
C MET A 1 6.94 12.76 5.96
N VAL A 2 6.62 11.68 6.69
CA VAL A 2 7.62 10.85 7.40
C VAL A 2 8.66 10.21 6.45
N ILE A 3 8.22 9.71 5.29
CA ILE A 3 9.11 9.12 4.26
C ILE A 3 10.16 10.14 3.79
N ILE A 4 9.75 11.39 3.53
CA ILE A 4 10.66 12.46 3.07
C ILE A 4 11.70 12.78 4.14
N ILE A 5 11.26 12.86 5.41
CA ILE A 5 12.17 13.07 6.55
C ILE A 5 13.17 11.91 6.65
N GLY A 6 12.71 10.68 6.53
CA GLY A 6 13.58 9.49 6.49
C GLY A 6 14.63 9.56 5.39
N PHE A 7 14.23 9.95 4.17
CA PHE A 7 15.16 10.15 3.07
C PHE A 7 16.20 11.23 3.35
N ILE A 8 15.79 12.37 3.91
CA ILE A 8 16.71 13.45 4.28
C ILE A 8 17.74 12.96 5.31
N ILE A 9 17.30 12.17 6.30
CA ILE A 9 18.20 11.62 7.31
C ILE A 9 19.19 10.61 6.68
N ILE A 10 18.71 9.70 5.82
CA ILE A 10 19.57 8.72 5.13
C ILE A 10 20.61 9.43 4.25
N MET A 11 20.17 10.38 3.42
CA MET A 11 21.07 11.15 2.56
C MET A 11 22.05 12.01 3.38
N GLY A 12 21.52 12.71 4.39
CA GLY A 12 22.34 13.57 5.26
C GLY A 12 23.39 12.76 6.05
N GLY A 13 23.01 11.60 6.60
CA GLY A 13 23.95 10.72 7.32
C GLY A 13 25.00 10.13 6.39
N THR A 14 24.59 9.64 5.22
CA THR A 14 25.53 9.02 4.25
C THR A 14 26.48 10.04 3.66
N LEU A 15 25.98 11.15 3.10
CA LEU A 15 26.81 12.17 2.48
C LEU A 15 27.60 12.96 3.52
N GLY A 16 27.00 13.27 4.68
CA GLY A 16 27.69 13.95 5.77
C GLY A 16 28.84 13.11 6.33
N GLY A 17 28.63 11.80 6.54
CA GLY A 17 29.72 10.89 6.94
C GLY A 17 30.84 10.81 5.92
N PHE A 18 30.51 10.79 4.61
CA PHE A 18 31.50 10.77 3.54
C PHE A 18 32.31 12.08 3.48
N ILE A 19 31.68 13.23 3.65
CA ILE A 19 32.36 14.55 3.71
C ILE A 19 33.28 14.65 4.95
N LEU A 20 32.82 14.15 6.11
CA LEU A 20 33.64 14.12 7.32
C LEU A 20 34.89 13.23 7.18
N ALA A 21 34.85 12.25 6.30
CA ALA A 21 35.98 11.42 5.92
C ALA A 21 36.83 12.03 4.78
N GLU A 22 36.68 13.35 4.52
CA GLU A 22 37.39 14.09 3.45
C GLU A 22 37.05 13.62 2.02
N GLY A 23 35.95 12.87 1.86
CA GLY A 23 35.50 12.39 0.54
C GLY A 23 34.86 13.49 -0.28
N GLN A 24 35.06 13.46 -1.60
CA GLN A 24 34.39 14.35 -2.54
C GLN A 24 33.12 13.71 -3.09
N ILE A 25 31.97 14.37 -2.95
CA ILE A 25 30.67 13.84 -3.39
C ILE A 25 30.69 13.42 -4.87
N MET A 26 31.44 14.11 -5.71
CA MET A 26 31.55 13.78 -7.13
C MET A 26 32.19 12.41 -7.40
N ASP A 27 32.98 11.88 -6.46
CA ASP A 27 33.59 10.55 -6.56
C ASP A 27 32.58 9.41 -6.33
N LEU A 28 31.37 9.75 -5.84
CA LEU A 28 30.26 8.79 -5.71
C LEU A 28 29.40 8.71 -6.98
N ILE A 29 29.58 9.64 -7.92
CA ILE A 29 28.70 9.77 -9.09
C ILE A 29 29.43 9.40 -10.37
N HIS A 30 29.32 8.13 -10.75
CA HIS A 30 29.88 7.64 -11.99
C HIS A 30 28.79 7.21 -12.96
N LYS A 31 28.79 7.77 -14.18
CA LYS A 31 27.72 7.57 -15.16
C LYS A 31 27.61 6.12 -15.64
N ALA A 32 28.73 5.42 -15.81
CA ALA A 32 28.73 4.05 -16.30
C ALA A 32 28.06 3.09 -15.30
N GLU A 33 28.41 3.21 -14.02
CA GLU A 33 27.85 2.42 -12.92
C GLU A 33 26.36 2.67 -12.75
N ILE A 34 25.93 3.94 -12.81
CA ILE A 34 24.52 4.32 -12.73
C ILE A 34 23.72 3.68 -13.88
N VAL A 35 24.21 3.79 -15.12
CA VAL A 35 23.53 3.20 -16.29
C VAL A 35 23.43 1.67 -16.15
N THR A 36 24.51 1.01 -15.72
CA THR A 36 24.54 -0.43 -15.52
C THR A 36 23.54 -0.86 -14.45
N ILE A 37 23.57 -0.23 -13.27
CA ILE A 37 22.72 -0.60 -12.14
C ILE A 37 21.24 -0.32 -12.46
N LEU A 38 20.91 0.85 -12.99
CA LEU A 38 19.53 1.19 -13.35
C LEU A 38 19.01 0.34 -14.53
N GLY A 39 19.86 0.06 -15.51
CA GLY A 39 19.52 -0.84 -16.62
C GLY A 39 19.16 -2.24 -16.14
N MET A 40 19.97 -2.80 -15.22
CA MET A 40 19.69 -4.10 -14.60
C MET A 40 18.44 -4.05 -13.72
N LEU A 41 18.24 -2.99 -12.94
CA LEU A 41 17.06 -2.79 -12.10
C LEU A 41 15.77 -2.82 -12.94
N PHE A 42 15.67 -1.98 -13.97
CA PHE A 42 14.47 -1.90 -14.80
C PHE A 42 14.28 -3.16 -15.64
N GLY A 43 15.35 -3.69 -16.23
CA GLY A 43 15.30 -4.93 -16.99
C GLY A 43 14.81 -6.10 -16.15
N CYS A 44 15.37 -6.26 -14.95
CA CYS A 44 14.99 -7.30 -14.00
C CYS A 44 13.53 -7.14 -13.55
N ALA A 45 13.10 -5.93 -13.20
CA ALA A 45 11.70 -5.67 -12.80
C ALA A 45 10.71 -6.04 -13.92
N ILE A 46 11.02 -5.72 -15.18
CA ILE A 46 10.18 -6.05 -16.35
C ILE A 46 10.11 -7.57 -16.58
N ILE A 47 11.21 -8.28 -16.37
CA ILE A 47 11.25 -9.75 -16.51
C ILE A 47 10.49 -10.43 -15.36
N MET A 48 10.57 -9.90 -14.14
CA MET A 48 9.98 -10.50 -12.94
C MET A 48 8.46 -10.36 -12.88
N ALA A 49 7.87 -9.32 -13.49
CA ALA A 49 6.50 -8.96 -13.22
C ALA A 49 5.69 -8.59 -14.47
N PRO A 50 4.40 -8.98 -14.53
CA PRO A 50 3.50 -8.50 -15.57
C PRO A 50 3.25 -6.99 -15.41
N VAL A 51 2.81 -6.35 -16.50
CA VAL A 51 2.58 -4.89 -16.57
C VAL A 51 1.65 -4.39 -15.46
N SER A 52 0.61 -5.16 -15.12
CA SER A 52 -0.33 -4.82 -14.04
C SER A 52 0.37 -4.67 -12.68
N VAL A 53 1.32 -5.54 -12.35
CA VAL A 53 2.10 -5.47 -11.11
C VAL A 53 3.05 -4.28 -11.13
N LEU A 54 3.70 -3.98 -12.27
CA LEU A 54 4.55 -2.79 -12.44
C LEU A 54 3.76 -1.49 -12.27
N GLN A 55 2.54 -1.42 -12.81
CA GLN A 55 1.61 -0.31 -12.56
C GLN A 55 1.20 -0.24 -11.10
N GLY A 56 0.97 -1.38 -10.44
CA GLY A 56 0.72 -1.46 -9.00
C GLY A 56 1.88 -0.92 -8.16
N ILE A 57 3.14 -1.18 -8.54
CA ILE A 57 4.32 -0.61 -7.89
C ILE A 57 4.31 0.92 -8.02
N SER A 58 4.18 1.44 -9.24
CA SER A 58 4.24 2.89 -9.47
C SER A 58 3.10 3.64 -8.76
N SER A 59 1.86 3.16 -8.86
CA SER A 59 0.72 3.75 -8.17
C SER A 59 0.83 3.62 -6.65
N GLY A 60 1.29 2.48 -6.15
CA GLY A 60 1.52 2.25 -4.73
C GLY A 60 2.56 3.20 -4.15
N LEU A 61 3.71 3.37 -4.81
CA LEU A 61 4.75 4.32 -4.41
C LEU A 61 4.23 5.77 -4.39
N MET A 62 3.41 6.16 -5.35
CA MET A 62 2.76 7.48 -5.33
C MET A 62 1.78 7.63 -4.17
N ASN A 63 1.05 6.58 -3.82
CA ASN A 63 0.06 6.63 -2.76
C ASN A 63 0.70 6.73 -1.37
N ILE A 64 1.77 5.98 -1.08
CA ILE A 64 2.48 6.08 0.21
C ILE A 64 3.05 7.48 0.45
N LEU A 65 3.40 8.24 -0.59
CA LEU A 65 3.85 9.63 -0.46
C LEU A 65 2.73 10.57 -0.01
N LYS A 66 1.46 10.23 -0.30
CA LYS A 66 0.28 11.01 0.15
C LYS A 66 -0.06 10.76 1.63
N GLY A 67 0.44 9.67 2.22
CA GLY A 67 0.25 9.33 3.63
C GLY A 67 -0.58 8.07 3.88
N ALA A 68 -1.12 7.93 5.09
CA ALA A 68 -1.93 6.77 5.46
C ALA A 68 -3.17 6.63 4.56
N PRO A 69 -3.58 5.39 4.19
CA PRO A 69 -4.72 5.17 3.30
C PRO A 69 -6.03 5.63 3.91
N TYR A 70 -6.19 5.44 5.22
CA TYR A 70 -7.38 5.82 5.98
C TYR A 70 -7.01 6.48 7.30
N LYS A 71 -7.83 7.45 7.71
CA LYS A 71 -7.77 8.17 8.97
C LYS A 71 -9.01 7.87 9.81
N LYS A 72 -9.02 8.35 11.05
CA LYS A 72 -10.16 8.17 11.96
C LYS A 72 -11.49 8.64 11.33
N GLU A 73 -11.45 9.79 10.66
CA GLU A 73 -12.64 10.38 10.02
C GLU A 73 -13.19 9.53 8.87
N ASP A 74 -12.36 8.72 8.20
CA ASP A 74 -12.81 7.82 7.13
C ASP A 74 -13.58 6.63 7.68
N TYR A 75 -13.18 6.12 8.84
CA TYR A 75 -13.92 5.10 9.57
C TYR A 75 -15.21 5.64 10.19
N GLU A 76 -15.20 6.87 10.68
CA GLU A 76 -16.41 7.51 11.22
C GLU A 76 -17.49 7.68 10.13
N ASP A 77 -17.08 8.12 8.95
CA ASP A 77 -17.95 8.25 7.78
C ASP A 77 -18.54 6.90 7.36
N LEU A 78 -17.69 5.87 7.26
CA LEU A 78 -18.08 4.50 6.97
C LEU A 78 -19.12 3.97 7.98
N PHE A 79 -18.87 4.13 9.28
CA PHE A 79 -19.80 3.63 10.30
C PHE A 79 -21.15 4.33 10.28
N LYS A 80 -21.18 5.66 10.07
CA LYS A 80 -22.43 6.41 9.93
C LYS A 80 -23.22 5.93 8.73
N MET A 81 -22.56 5.75 7.59
CA MET A 81 -23.15 5.21 6.37
C MET A 81 -23.74 3.82 6.59
N MET A 82 -22.93 2.89 7.12
CA MET A 82 -23.39 1.52 7.39
C MET A 82 -24.55 1.48 8.38
N TYR A 83 -24.48 2.27 9.44
CA TYR A 83 -25.52 2.32 10.44
C TYR A 83 -26.87 2.81 9.88
N GLU A 84 -26.86 3.89 9.09
CA GLU A 84 -28.06 4.44 8.43
C GLU A 84 -28.66 3.39 7.47
N LEU A 85 -27.82 2.77 6.64
CA LEU A 85 -28.26 1.74 5.70
C LEU A 85 -28.80 0.49 6.43
N PHE A 86 -28.11 0.01 7.46
CA PHE A 86 -28.57 -1.14 8.25
C PHE A 86 -29.88 -0.85 9.01
N GLN A 87 -30.08 0.38 9.47
CA GLN A 87 -31.36 0.79 10.04
C GLN A 87 -32.46 0.75 9.00
N LEU A 88 -32.20 1.24 7.78
CA LEU A 88 -33.18 1.19 6.68
C LEU A 88 -33.57 -0.26 6.38
N GLY A 89 -32.59 -1.16 6.22
CA GLY A 89 -32.85 -2.57 5.98
C GLY A 89 -33.61 -3.27 7.11
N ARG A 90 -33.31 -2.90 8.36
CA ARG A 90 -34.03 -3.48 9.53
C ARG A 90 -35.45 -3.02 9.66
N ARG A 91 -35.74 -1.76 9.30
CA ARG A 91 -37.13 -1.18 9.41
C ARG A 91 -37.98 -1.57 8.23
N ASN A 92 -37.44 -1.53 7.02
CA ASN A 92 -38.22 -1.63 5.79
C ASN A 92 -37.95 -2.95 5.02
N GLY A 93 -37.10 -3.84 5.57
CA GLY A 93 -36.71 -5.09 4.93
C GLY A 93 -35.54 -4.91 3.97
N MET A 94 -34.94 -6.04 3.53
CA MET A 94 -33.79 -6.07 2.67
C MET A 94 -34.01 -5.44 1.28
N ILE A 95 -35.24 -5.50 0.78
CA ILE A 95 -35.67 -4.89 -0.49
C ILE A 95 -35.45 -3.36 -0.47
N ALA A 96 -35.58 -2.71 0.67
CA ALA A 96 -35.33 -1.27 0.78
C ALA A 96 -33.84 -0.89 0.54
N LEU A 97 -32.92 -1.84 0.59
CA LEU A 97 -31.50 -1.63 0.28
C LEU A 97 -31.20 -1.72 -1.22
N GLU A 98 -32.11 -2.29 -2.01
CA GLU A 98 -31.91 -2.58 -3.44
C GLU A 98 -31.50 -1.33 -4.23
N GLU A 99 -32.24 -0.22 -4.04
CA GLU A 99 -31.94 1.05 -4.72
C GLU A 99 -30.50 1.53 -4.48
N HIS A 100 -30.02 1.40 -3.23
CA HIS A 100 -28.69 1.87 -2.85
C HIS A 100 -27.56 0.90 -3.31
N VAL A 101 -27.81 -0.41 -3.24
CA VAL A 101 -26.83 -1.44 -3.55
C VAL A 101 -26.68 -1.67 -5.07
N MET A 102 -27.80 -1.56 -5.82
CA MET A 102 -27.78 -1.75 -7.28
C MET A 102 -27.33 -0.51 -8.04
N ASN A 103 -27.57 0.67 -7.51
CA ASN A 103 -27.14 1.94 -8.12
C ASN A 103 -26.43 2.82 -7.08
N PRO A 104 -25.19 2.48 -6.69
CA PRO A 104 -24.46 3.22 -5.67
C PRO A 104 -24.23 4.68 -6.03
N ASP A 105 -23.93 5.00 -7.30
CA ASP A 105 -23.71 6.37 -7.77
C ASP A 105 -24.97 7.23 -7.72
N GLY A 106 -26.14 6.61 -7.85
CA GLY A 106 -27.45 7.24 -7.72
C GLY A 106 -27.92 7.37 -6.28
N SER A 107 -27.32 6.63 -5.36
CA SER A 107 -27.78 6.53 -3.96
C SER A 107 -27.73 7.87 -3.22
N SER A 108 -28.90 8.33 -2.78
CA SER A 108 -29.01 9.53 -1.95
C SER A 108 -28.36 9.34 -0.58
N LEU A 109 -28.32 8.11 -0.06
CA LEU A 109 -27.69 7.76 1.20
C LEU A 109 -26.16 7.82 1.08
N PHE A 110 -25.55 7.17 0.07
CA PHE A 110 -24.10 7.15 -0.08
C PHE A 110 -23.53 8.55 -0.35
N LYS A 111 -24.24 9.38 -1.10
CA LYS A 111 -23.86 10.78 -1.37
C LYS A 111 -23.78 11.67 -0.14
N LYS A 112 -24.38 11.30 1.00
CA LYS A 112 -24.21 12.01 2.27
C LYS A 112 -22.81 11.78 2.88
N TYR A 113 -22.13 10.72 2.47
CA TYR A 113 -20.88 10.21 3.04
C TYR A 113 -19.77 10.24 2.00
N ASP A 114 -19.27 11.44 1.73
CA ASP A 114 -18.34 11.72 0.63
C ASP A 114 -17.07 10.87 0.67
N LYS A 115 -16.55 10.60 1.86
CA LYS A 115 -15.32 9.81 2.03
C LYS A 115 -15.53 8.34 1.64
N PHE A 116 -16.66 7.76 2.01
CA PHE A 116 -17.03 6.42 1.56
C PHE A 116 -17.38 6.42 0.08
N HIS A 117 -18.23 7.33 -0.37
CA HIS A 117 -18.72 7.39 -1.76
C HIS A 117 -17.60 7.62 -2.78
N SER A 118 -16.60 8.43 -2.45
CA SER A 118 -15.43 8.65 -3.32
C SER A 118 -14.47 7.46 -3.41
N ASN A 119 -14.62 6.47 -2.53
CA ASN A 119 -13.80 5.26 -2.52
C ASN A 119 -14.51 4.15 -3.32
N SER A 120 -14.39 4.18 -4.64
CA SER A 120 -15.05 3.22 -5.53
C SER A 120 -14.82 1.75 -5.14
N ARG A 121 -13.59 1.38 -4.75
CA ARG A 121 -13.28 0.01 -4.33
C ARG A 121 -14.05 -0.42 -3.08
N ALA A 122 -14.19 0.46 -2.10
CA ALA A 122 -14.94 0.17 -0.89
C ALA A 122 -16.45 0.09 -1.18
N VAL A 123 -16.95 0.98 -2.05
CA VAL A 123 -18.36 0.96 -2.51
C VAL A 123 -18.66 -0.33 -3.24
N ASP A 124 -17.83 -0.71 -4.21
CA ASP A 124 -18.00 -1.95 -4.99
C ASP A 124 -17.96 -3.18 -4.06
N PHE A 125 -16.96 -3.26 -3.18
CA PHE A 125 -16.84 -4.38 -2.24
C PHE A 125 -18.05 -4.48 -1.28
N PHE A 126 -18.55 -3.36 -0.80
CA PHE A 126 -19.73 -3.29 0.05
C PHE A 126 -20.99 -3.72 -0.70
N CYS A 127 -21.21 -3.17 -1.89
CA CYS A 127 -22.39 -3.47 -2.70
C CYS A 127 -22.39 -4.91 -3.20
N ASP A 128 -21.25 -5.41 -3.69
CA ASP A 128 -21.11 -6.79 -4.17
C ASP A 128 -21.30 -7.81 -3.04
N GLY A 129 -20.92 -7.46 -1.82
CA GLY A 129 -21.19 -8.28 -0.64
C GLY A 129 -22.68 -8.35 -0.28
N LEU A 130 -23.40 -7.23 -0.38
CA LEU A 130 -24.83 -7.17 -0.02
C LEU A 130 -25.78 -7.60 -1.13
N ARG A 131 -25.40 -7.39 -2.40
CA ARG A 131 -26.28 -7.67 -3.56
C ARG A 131 -26.88 -9.08 -3.55
N PRO A 132 -26.10 -10.18 -3.36
CA PRO A 132 -26.69 -11.54 -3.34
C PRO A 132 -27.66 -11.78 -2.19
N LEU A 133 -27.51 -11.04 -1.09
CA LEU A 133 -28.42 -11.12 0.06
C LEU A 133 -29.74 -10.38 -0.24
N VAL A 134 -29.64 -9.18 -0.83
CA VAL A 134 -30.80 -8.35 -1.22
C VAL A 134 -31.61 -9.07 -2.30
N ASP A 135 -30.95 -9.70 -3.29
CA ASP A 135 -31.57 -10.51 -4.34
C ASP A 135 -32.16 -11.84 -3.82
N GLY A 136 -31.95 -12.21 -2.57
CA GLY A 136 -32.38 -13.50 -2.00
C GLY A 136 -31.65 -14.72 -2.59
N ARG A 137 -30.52 -14.53 -3.30
CA ARG A 137 -29.75 -15.62 -3.94
C ARG A 137 -28.85 -16.36 -2.95
N LEU A 138 -28.44 -15.71 -1.87
CA LEU A 138 -27.61 -16.30 -0.81
C LEU A 138 -28.30 -16.20 0.54
N LYS A 139 -28.05 -17.22 1.36
CA LYS A 139 -28.44 -17.20 2.78
C LYS A 139 -27.44 -16.36 3.58
N PRO A 140 -27.88 -15.75 4.71
CA PRO A 140 -27.00 -14.95 5.58
C PRO A 140 -25.68 -15.62 5.95
N GLU A 141 -25.70 -16.93 6.20
CA GLU A 141 -24.51 -17.70 6.62
C GLU A 141 -23.47 -17.84 5.50
N GLN A 142 -23.85 -17.64 4.25
CA GLN A 142 -22.98 -17.78 3.07
C GLN A 142 -22.26 -16.46 2.72
N ILE A 143 -22.67 -15.32 3.28
CA ILE A 143 -22.06 -14.01 3.01
C ILE A 143 -20.64 -13.94 3.55
N GLY A 144 -20.39 -14.50 4.74
CA GLY A 144 -19.04 -14.51 5.35
C GLY A 144 -17.99 -15.09 4.43
N PRO A 145 -18.12 -16.36 4.00
CA PRO A 145 -17.19 -16.99 3.06
C PRO A 145 -17.04 -16.24 1.73
N LEU A 146 -18.12 -15.66 1.19
CA LEU A 146 -18.07 -14.87 -0.04
C LEU A 146 -17.19 -13.63 0.13
N MET A 147 -17.44 -12.83 1.16
CA MET A 147 -16.66 -11.62 1.43
C MET A 147 -15.23 -11.93 1.86
N ASP A 148 -14.98 -13.04 2.56
CA ASP A 148 -13.63 -13.53 2.86
C ASP A 148 -12.82 -13.80 1.60
N SER A 149 -13.44 -14.43 0.60
CA SER A 149 -12.80 -14.65 -0.69
C SER A 149 -12.44 -13.35 -1.39
N GLY A 150 -13.34 -12.35 -1.34
CA GLY A 150 -13.08 -11.01 -1.87
C GLY A 150 -11.92 -10.30 -1.19
N VAL A 151 -11.87 -10.30 0.16
CA VAL A 151 -10.75 -9.72 0.92
C VAL A 151 -9.42 -10.39 0.54
N LYS A 152 -9.38 -11.73 0.56
CA LYS A 152 -8.17 -12.49 0.22
C LYS A 152 -7.70 -12.23 -1.20
N HIS A 153 -8.61 -12.08 -2.15
CA HIS A 153 -8.26 -11.76 -3.53
C HIS A 153 -7.57 -10.39 -3.63
N ILE A 154 -8.15 -9.36 -3.00
CA ILE A 154 -7.59 -8.00 -2.97
C ILE A 154 -6.23 -7.98 -2.24
N GLU A 155 -6.11 -8.69 -1.12
CA GLU A 155 -4.84 -8.84 -0.41
C GLU A 155 -3.76 -9.46 -1.32
N HIS A 156 -4.08 -10.53 -2.03
CA HIS A 156 -3.15 -11.19 -2.95
C HIS A 156 -2.69 -10.25 -4.08
N GLU A 157 -3.62 -9.50 -4.69
CA GLU A 157 -3.29 -8.50 -5.72
C GLU A 157 -2.34 -7.41 -5.18
N LYS A 158 -2.57 -6.96 -3.95
CA LYS A 158 -1.77 -5.93 -3.29
C LYS A 158 -0.40 -6.42 -2.82
N HIS A 159 -0.26 -7.71 -2.51
CA HIS A 159 1.01 -8.29 -2.11
C HIS A 159 1.99 -8.47 -3.28
N ALA A 160 1.52 -8.71 -4.50
CA ALA A 160 2.39 -8.93 -5.66
C ALA A 160 3.35 -7.75 -5.94
N PRO A 161 2.93 -6.47 -5.97
CA PRO A 161 3.83 -5.32 -6.10
C PRO A 161 4.88 -5.23 -4.99
N VAL A 162 4.50 -5.48 -3.74
CA VAL A 162 5.40 -5.45 -2.58
C VAL A 162 6.46 -6.54 -2.70
N HIS A 163 6.03 -7.76 -3.06
CA HIS A 163 6.94 -8.89 -3.24
C HIS A 163 7.98 -8.62 -4.34
N VAL A 164 7.57 -8.09 -5.48
CA VAL A 164 8.48 -7.74 -6.58
C VAL A 164 9.46 -6.65 -6.15
N LEU A 165 9.02 -5.63 -5.39
CA LEU A 165 9.91 -4.60 -4.85
C LEU A 165 10.97 -5.20 -3.92
N HIS A 166 10.63 -6.16 -3.07
CA HIS A 166 11.61 -6.86 -2.22
C HIS A 166 12.61 -7.66 -3.06
N LEU A 167 12.15 -8.43 -4.06
CA LEU A 167 13.05 -9.18 -4.94
C LEU A 167 14.02 -8.27 -5.70
N VAL A 168 13.55 -7.12 -6.18
CA VAL A 168 14.40 -6.11 -6.82
C VAL A 168 15.39 -5.52 -5.82
N ALA A 169 14.94 -5.14 -4.61
CA ALA A 169 15.80 -4.64 -3.56
C ALA A 169 16.94 -5.62 -3.23
N ASP A 170 16.61 -6.90 -3.06
CA ASP A 170 17.56 -7.96 -2.74
C ASP A 170 18.56 -8.21 -3.88
N SER A 171 18.19 -7.91 -5.13
CA SER A 171 19.05 -8.05 -6.30
C SER A 171 20.02 -6.87 -6.48
N MET A 172 19.71 -5.69 -5.93
CA MET A 172 20.48 -4.46 -6.15
C MET A 172 21.95 -4.53 -5.71
N PRO A 173 22.31 -5.14 -4.55
CA PRO A 173 23.72 -5.31 -4.19
C PRO A 173 24.51 -6.11 -5.24
N ALA A 174 23.90 -7.16 -5.81
CA ALA A 174 24.51 -7.95 -6.86
C ALA A 174 24.71 -7.12 -8.14
N PHE A 175 23.78 -6.24 -8.50
CA PHE A 175 23.93 -5.33 -9.63
C PHE A 175 25.09 -4.34 -9.42
N GLY A 176 25.27 -3.85 -8.18
CA GLY A 176 26.43 -3.04 -7.81
C GLY A 176 27.75 -3.79 -7.97
N ILE A 177 27.78 -5.08 -7.58
CA ILE A 177 28.98 -5.93 -7.78
C ILE A 177 29.25 -6.13 -9.27
N VAL A 178 28.23 -6.38 -10.09
CA VAL A 178 28.42 -6.53 -11.54
C VAL A 178 29.01 -5.26 -12.14
N ALA A 179 28.48 -4.08 -11.78
CA ALA A 179 29.02 -2.81 -12.25
C ALA A 179 30.48 -2.63 -11.83
N ALA A 180 30.82 -2.95 -10.57
CA ALA A 180 32.17 -2.89 -10.05
C ALA A 180 33.15 -3.82 -10.80
N VAL A 181 32.74 -5.07 -11.03
CA VAL A 181 33.57 -6.04 -11.78
C VAL A 181 33.84 -5.58 -13.22
N MET A 182 32.80 -5.04 -13.90
CA MET A 182 32.97 -4.46 -15.23
C MET A 182 33.97 -3.29 -15.24
N GLY A 183 33.88 -2.42 -14.21
CA GLY A 183 34.83 -1.33 -14.00
C GLY A 183 36.27 -1.84 -13.82
N ILE A 184 36.47 -2.86 -12.98
CA ILE A 184 37.79 -3.47 -12.74
C ILE A 184 38.34 -4.13 -14.01
N ILE A 185 37.54 -4.88 -14.75
CA ILE A 185 37.93 -5.48 -16.03
C ILE A 185 38.47 -4.40 -16.99
N ASN A 186 37.77 -3.25 -17.04
CA ASN A 186 38.21 -2.15 -17.91
C ASN A 186 39.52 -1.50 -17.44
N THR A 187 39.87 -1.51 -16.13
CA THR A 187 41.13 -0.97 -15.62
C THR A 187 42.32 -1.72 -16.13
N MET A 188 42.21 -3.03 -16.43
CA MET A 188 43.31 -3.86 -16.95
C MET A 188 43.90 -3.32 -18.26
N ARG A 189 43.18 -2.49 -18.99
CA ARG A 189 43.62 -1.85 -20.23
C ARG A 189 44.57 -0.68 -20.00
N PHE A 190 44.72 -0.20 -18.75
CA PHE A 190 45.42 1.01 -18.38
C PHE A 190 46.49 0.78 -17.28
N LEU A 191 47.02 -0.44 -17.14
CA LEU A 191 47.94 -0.82 -16.06
C LEU A 191 49.21 0.02 -15.99
N SER A 192 49.62 0.66 -17.10
CA SER A 192 50.77 1.57 -17.15
C SER A 192 50.48 2.97 -16.61
N ASP A 193 49.19 3.32 -16.40
CA ASP A 193 48.73 4.63 -15.91
C ASP A 193 48.10 4.45 -14.51
N THR A 194 48.96 4.56 -13.48
CA THR A 194 48.55 4.28 -12.09
C THR A 194 47.49 5.25 -11.56
N GLU A 195 47.50 6.52 -12.02
CA GLU A 195 46.51 7.51 -11.62
C GLU A 195 45.14 7.16 -12.18
N LYS A 196 45.09 6.80 -13.46
CA LYS A 196 43.85 6.36 -14.12
C LYS A 196 43.33 5.07 -13.55
N VAL A 197 44.18 4.11 -13.23
CA VAL A 197 43.83 2.86 -12.56
C VAL A 197 43.17 3.15 -11.19
N GLY A 198 43.80 4.05 -10.40
CA GLY A 198 43.25 4.48 -9.10
C GLY A 198 41.85 5.07 -9.22
N ALA A 199 41.62 6.00 -10.17
CA ALA A 199 40.34 6.62 -10.42
C ALA A 199 39.28 5.58 -10.85
N MET A 200 39.63 4.60 -11.69
CA MET A 200 38.72 3.56 -12.16
C MET A 200 38.34 2.55 -11.04
N ILE A 201 39.29 2.25 -10.14
CA ILE A 201 38.97 1.42 -8.95
C ILE A 201 38.03 2.17 -8.03
N ALA A 202 38.24 3.46 -7.78
CA ALA A 202 37.30 4.27 -6.99
C ALA A 202 35.90 4.28 -7.59
N ALA A 203 35.81 4.43 -8.92
CA ALA A 203 34.53 4.33 -9.64
C ALA A 203 33.87 2.96 -9.44
N ALA A 204 34.58 1.86 -9.57
CA ALA A 204 34.04 0.52 -9.36
C ALA A 204 33.52 0.32 -7.92
N LEU A 205 34.22 0.82 -6.91
CA LEU A 205 33.78 0.76 -5.52
C LEU A 205 32.53 1.60 -5.30
N SER A 206 32.37 2.76 -5.96
CA SER A 206 31.17 3.58 -5.90
C SER A 206 29.94 2.85 -6.46
N GLY A 207 30.11 2.00 -7.49
CA GLY A 207 29.05 1.15 -8.03
C GLY A 207 28.52 0.15 -6.99
N THR A 208 29.43 -0.52 -6.26
CA THR A 208 29.04 -1.43 -5.18
C THR A 208 28.29 -0.68 -4.07
N PHE A 209 28.83 0.47 -3.65
CA PHE A 209 28.17 1.33 -2.67
C PHE A 209 26.75 1.73 -3.14
N LEU A 210 26.61 2.18 -4.37
CA LEU A 210 25.33 2.62 -4.92
C LEU A 210 24.29 1.47 -4.94
N GLY A 211 24.68 0.25 -5.32
CA GLY A 211 23.82 -0.92 -5.30
C GLY A 211 23.29 -1.24 -3.90
N ILE A 212 24.16 -1.24 -2.90
CA ILE A 212 23.80 -1.48 -1.49
C ILE A 212 22.93 -0.33 -0.95
N PHE A 213 23.32 0.91 -1.24
CA PHE A 213 22.59 2.10 -0.81
C PHE A 213 21.16 2.13 -1.35
N LEU A 214 20.97 1.90 -2.65
CA LEU A 214 19.65 1.85 -3.27
C LEU A 214 18.80 0.69 -2.72
N SER A 215 19.40 -0.46 -2.45
CA SER A 215 18.71 -1.60 -1.86
C SER A 215 18.14 -1.26 -0.47
N TYR A 216 19.03 -1.07 0.49
CA TYR A 216 18.67 -0.98 1.91
C TYR A 216 18.28 0.44 2.37
N GLY A 217 18.79 1.46 1.69
CA GLY A 217 18.47 2.85 2.00
C GLY A 217 17.21 3.37 1.31
N VAL A 218 16.80 2.78 0.18
CA VAL A 218 15.73 3.32 -0.64
C VAL A 218 14.62 2.30 -0.89
N ILE A 219 14.90 1.23 -1.67
CA ILE A 219 13.85 0.37 -2.23
C ILE A 219 13.21 -0.49 -1.14
N ASN A 220 14.00 -1.12 -0.28
CA ASN A 220 13.47 -1.97 0.78
C ASN A 220 12.62 -1.20 1.81
N PRO A 221 13.03 -0.04 2.34
CA PRO A 221 12.16 0.78 3.19
C PRO A 221 10.85 1.19 2.52
N LEU A 222 10.87 1.49 1.21
CA LEU A 222 9.66 1.81 0.46
C LEU A 222 8.75 0.59 0.28
N ALA A 223 9.30 -0.60 0.05
CA ALA A 223 8.54 -1.84 -0.04
C ALA A 223 7.84 -2.17 1.27
N VAL A 224 8.54 -2.03 2.40
CA VAL A 224 7.97 -2.21 3.75
C VAL A 224 6.87 -1.19 4.02
N ASN A 225 7.08 0.08 3.64
CA ASN A 225 6.05 1.11 3.82
C ASN A 225 4.80 0.86 2.97
N LEU A 226 4.99 0.37 1.72
CA LEU A 226 3.89 -0.03 0.85
C LEU A 226 3.13 -1.23 1.43
N HIS A 227 3.80 -2.16 2.08
CA HIS A 227 3.14 -3.26 2.78
C HIS A 227 2.20 -2.74 3.88
N PHE A 228 2.68 -1.87 4.77
CA PHE A 228 1.83 -1.26 5.79
C PHE A 228 0.67 -0.43 5.22
N TYR A 229 0.90 0.25 4.10
CA TYR A 229 -0.17 0.97 3.41
C TYR A 229 -1.27 0.01 2.93
N ASN A 230 -0.89 -1.10 2.30
CA ASN A 230 -1.81 -2.12 1.81
C ASN A 230 -2.57 -2.81 2.95
N ASP A 231 -1.92 -3.06 4.10
CA ASP A 231 -2.57 -3.61 5.29
C ASP A 231 -3.65 -2.68 5.84
N GLY A 232 -3.42 -1.36 5.80
CA GLY A 232 -4.44 -0.37 6.15
C GLY A 232 -5.66 -0.42 5.22
N GLU A 233 -5.44 -0.59 3.90
CA GLU A 233 -6.55 -0.78 2.95
C GLU A 233 -7.30 -2.09 3.20
N SER A 234 -6.60 -3.18 3.47
CA SER A 234 -7.21 -4.48 3.82
C SER A 234 -8.02 -4.39 5.11
N THR A 235 -7.54 -3.67 6.10
CA THR A 235 -8.26 -3.44 7.37
C THR A 235 -9.59 -2.73 7.13
N TYR A 236 -9.62 -1.71 6.26
CA TYR A 236 -10.85 -1.01 5.93
C TYR A 236 -11.91 -1.95 5.31
N LEU A 237 -11.49 -2.83 4.41
CA LEU A 237 -12.38 -3.84 3.82
C LEU A 237 -12.83 -4.90 4.84
N LYS A 238 -11.97 -5.29 5.79
CA LYS A 238 -12.31 -6.20 6.89
C LYS A 238 -13.38 -5.58 7.81
N VAL A 239 -13.31 -4.28 8.08
CA VAL A 239 -14.34 -3.56 8.83
C VAL A 239 -15.68 -3.64 8.10
N ILE A 240 -15.69 -3.39 6.79
CA ILE A 240 -16.90 -3.53 5.96
C ILE A 240 -17.44 -4.96 6.05
N LYS A 241 -16.60 -5.96 5.78
CA LYS A 241 -16.97 -7.37 5.83
C LYS A 241 -17.58 -7.74 7.19
N ALA A 242 -16.87 -7.45 8.28
CA ALA A 242 -17.32 -7.81 9.62
C ALA A 242 -18.69 -7.21 9.98
N SER A 243 -18.90 -5.94 9.60
CA SER A 243 -20.17 -5.24 9.83
C SER A 243 -21.31 -5.81 8.96
N VAL A 244 -21.04 -6.05 7.66
CA VAL A 244 -22.03 -6.59 6.72
C VAL A 244 -22.46 -8.00 7.11
N VAL A 245 -21.49 -8.87 7.46
CA VAL A 245 -21.77 -10.25 7.89
C VAL A 245 -22.59 -10.25 9.17
N ALA A 246 -22.25 -9.42 10.15
CA ALA A 246 -22.99 -9.29 11.39
C ALA A 246 -24.45 -8.81 11.15
N PHE A 247 -24.62 -7.83 10.27
CA PHE A 247 -25.93 -7.36 9.88
C PHE A 247 -26.74 -8.44 9.14
N ALA A 248 -26.13 -9.14 8.19
CA ALA A 248 -26.76 -10.24 7.45
C ALA A 248 -27.26 -11.35 8.37
N LEU A 249 -26.52 -11.67 9.42
CA LEU A 249 -26.91 -12.63 10.46
C LEU A 249 -28.01 -12.12 11.41
N GLY A 250 -28.56 -10.94 11.17
CA GLY A 250 -29.70 -10.37 11.91
C GLY A 250 -29.31 -9.61 13.18
N LEU A 251 -28.03 -9.33 13.41
CA LEU A 251 -27.59 -8.54 14.56
C LEU A 251 -28.08 -7.09 14.44
N PRO A 252 -28.35 -6.41 15.57
CA PRO A 252 -28.72 -4.99 15.56
C PRO A 252 -27.68 -4.13 14.86
N PRO A 253 -28.07 -3.06 14.12
CA PRO A 253 -27.12 -2.18 13.41
C PRO A 253 -25.98 -1.66 14.26
N LEU A 254 -26.23 -1.27 15.51
CA LEU A 254 -25.20 -0.82 16.43
C LEU A 254 -24.18 -1.93 16.76
N VAL A 255 -24.66 -3.16 16.96
CA VAL A 255 -23.81 -4.32 17.25
C VAL A 255 -23.00 -4.70 16.02
N ALA A 256 -23.59 -4.63 14.82
CA ALA A 256 -22.88 -4.89 13.57
C ALA A 256 -21.72 -3.89 13.36
N CYS A 257 -21.96 -2.60 13.62
CA CYS A 257 -20.90 -1.58 13.60
C CYS A 257 -19.83 -1.81 14.68
N GLU A 258 -20.24 -2.23 15.90
CA GLU A 258 -19.29 -2.54 16.98
C GLU A 258 -18.37 -3.72 16.63
N ILE A 259 -18.88 -4.75 15.93
CA ILE A 259 -18.07 -5.86 15.44
C ILE A 259 -17.05 -5.38 14.42
N GLY A 260 -17.47 -4.54 13.47
CA GLY A 260 -16.53 -3.92 12.51
C GLY A 260 -15.49 -3.04 13.20
N ARG A 261 -15.86 -2.27 14.22
CA ARG A 261 -14.93 -1.43 14.98
C ARG A 261 -13.74 -2.22 15.54
N ARG A 262 -13.94 -3.47 15.94
CA ARG A 262 -12.90 -4.32 16.51
C ARG A 262 -11.85 -4.78 15.51
N GLU A 263 -12.12 -4.66 14.21
CA GLU A 263 -11.14 -4.93 13.15
C GLU A 263 -10.13 -3.79 12.99
N ILE A 264 -10.41 -2.57 13.52
CA ILE A 264 -9.57 -1.39 13.33
C ILE A 264 -8.35 -1.46 14.26
N GLU A 265 -7.19 -1.07 13.72
CA GLU A 265 -5.99 -0.87 14.53
C GLU A 265 -6.23 0.11 15.68
N HIS A 266 -5.72 -0.21 16.86
CA HIS A 266 -5.98 0.54 18.08
C HIS A 266 -5.80 2.06 17.98
N ARG A 267 -4.81 2.52 17.19
CA ARG A 267 -4.52 3.95 16.97
C ARG A 267 -5.63 4.73 16.25
N PHE A 268 -6.43 4.06 15.44
CA PHE A 268 -7.55 4.66 14.68
C PHE A 268 -8.92 4.23 15.19
N GLN A 269 -8.95 3.29 16.11
CA GLN A 269 -10.16 2.70 16.65
C GLN A 269 -10.88 3.71 17.56
N PRO A 270 -12.12 4.16 17.25
CA PRO A 270 -12.91 4.95 18.20
C PRO A 270 -13.24 4.11 19.44
N SER A 271 -13.41 4.74 20.60
CA SER A 271 -13.93 4.02 21.76
C SER A 271 -15.35 3.50 21.52
N ALA A 272 -15.78 2.49 22.26
CA ALA A 272 -17.15 1.97 22.13
C ALA A 272 -18.20 3.05 22.47
N SER A 273 -17.94 3.90 23.46
CA SER A 273 -18.80 5.02 23.82
C SER A 273 -18.85 6.11 22.74
N ASP A 274 -17.71 6.40 22.10
CA ASP A 274 -17.64 7.38 21.01
C ASP A 274 -18.42 6.88 19.78
N LEU A 275 -18.26 5.59 19.42
CA LEU A 275 -19.03 4.98 18.34
C LEU A 275 -20.53 5.08 18.62
N GLU A 276 -20.97 4.67 19.80
CA GLU A 276 -22.39 4.71 20.16
C GLU A 276 -22.97 6.12 20.09
N THR A 277 -22.25 7.10 20.64
CA THR A 277 -22.66 8.51 20.64
C THR A 277 -22.75 9.05 19.21
N MET A 278 -21.73 8.79 18.41
CA MET A 278 -21.64 9.20 17.01
C MET A 278 -22.80 8.64 16.18
N LEU A 279 -23.12 7.35 16.34
CA LEU A 279 -24.18 6.68 15.59
C LEU A 279 -25.59 7.11 16.03
N LYS A 280 -25.80 7.46 17.30
CA LYS A 280 -27.07 7.98 17.79
C LYS A 280 -27.33 9.42 17.34
N THR A 281 -26.29 10.21 17.12
CA THR A 281 -26.39 11.61 16.66
C THR A 281 -26.47 11.74 15.13
N ALA A 282 -26.18 10.69 14.39
CA ALA A 282 -26.26 10.64 12.92
C ALA A 282 -27.70 10.45 12.38
N LYS A 283 -28.71 11.05 13.06
CA LYS A 283 -30.12 11.02 12.62
C LYS A 283 -30.44 12.16 11.67
#